data_9e5bc85f76f5041e655a5950f9752a79
#
_entry.id   9e5bc85f76f5041e655a5950f9752a79
#
_cell.length_a   1.000
_cell.length_b   1.000
_cell.length_c   1.000
_cell.angle_alpha   90.00
_cell.angle_beta   90.00
_cell.angle_gamma   90.00
#
_symmetry.space_group_name_H-M   'P 1'
#
loop_
_entity.id
_entity.type
_entity.pdbx_description
1 polymer ?
#
loop_
_entity_poly.entity_id
_entity_poly.type
_entity_poly.pdbx_seq_one_letter_code
_entity_poly.pdbx_strand_id
1 'polypeptide(L)'
;ARQRAMGWNVLEDTTVYLRRGGDSISLTGLSFDPALRHMRHDPDLPPADLSGAYRDVPDSLYNITAVHIPQLWGQIADAGYGDLTLAGHVHSMQMKLRLFGRAFSPAQLLYTRWSGRYDEGGRTLYINDGTGYVAFPMRLGAYPEITLITLRRCE
;
A
#
# COMPACT_ATOMS: atom_id res chain seq x y z
N ALA A 1 11.69 -16.72 4.91
CA ALA A 1 12.16 -18.08 4.54
C ALA A 1 11.01 -18.96 3.99
N ARG A 2 9.85 -19.06 4.68
CA ARG A 2 8.74 -19.95 4.25
C ARG A 2 8.13 -19.56 2.90
N GLN A 3 7.86 -18.28 2.65
CA GLN A 3 7.27 -17.80 1.38
C GLN A 3 8.18 -18.13 0.19
N ARG A 4 9.50 -17.92 0.32
CA ARG A 4 10.47 -18.27 -0.73
C ARG A 4 10.49 -19.79 -1.00
N ALA A 5 10.36 -20.61 0.06
CA ALA A 5 10.27 -22.07 -0.09
C ALA A 5 8.97 -22.51 -0.79
N MET A 6 7.92 -21.70 -0.77
CA MET A 6 6.67 -21.91 -1.53
C MET A 6 6.76 -21.42 -2.98
N GLY A 7 7.92 -20.94 -3.43
CA GLY A 7 8.12 -20.42 -4.78
C GLY A 7 7.68 -18.97 -4.97
N TRP A 8 7.40 -18.22 -3.89
CA TRP A 8 7.01 -16.83 -4.00
C TRP A 8 8.24 -15.92 -4.16
N ASN A 9 8.12 -14.93 -5.03
CA ASN A 9 9.07 -13.83 -5.11
C ASN A 9 8.76 -12.84 -3.99
N VAL A 10 9.56 -12.89 -2.94
CA VAL A 10 9.42 -11.99 -1.78
C VAL A 10 10.25 -10.74 -2.03
N LEU A 11 9.60 -9.60 -2.13
CA LEU A 11 10.25 -8.31 -2.30
C LEU A 11 10.45 -7.68 -0.91
N GLU A 12 11.71 -7.51 -0.54
CA GLU A 12 12.15 -6.89 0.71
C GLU A 12 13.11 -5.77 0.33
N ASP A 13 12.63 -4.53 0.31
CA ASP A 13 13.33 -3.32 -0.16
C ASP A 13 13.97 -3.51 -1.53
N THR A 14 13.17 -4.05 -2.44
CA THR A 14 13.63 -4.49 -3.77
C THR A 14 12.60 -4.20 -4.83
N THR A 15 13.06 -3.94 -6.05
CA THR A 15 12.23 -3.73 -7.24
C THR A 15 12.42 -4.86 -8.24
N VAL A 16 11.32 -5.27 -8.85
CA VAL A 16 11.29 -6.15 -10.03
C VAL A 16 10.58 -5.45 -11.19
N TYR A 17 10.90 -5.87 -12.40
CA TYR A 17 10.29 -5.30 -13.61
C TYR A 17 9.31 -6.29 -14.22
N LEU A 18 8.08 -5.84 -14.43
CA LEU A 18 7.05 -6.58 -15.13
C LEU A 18 7.02 -6.11 -16.57
N ARG A 19 7.16 -7.04 -17.51
CA ARG A 19 7.24 -6.74 -18.95
C ARG A 19 6.12 -7.42 -19.71
N ARG A 20 5.52 -6.67 -20.64
CA ARG A 20 4.51 -7.20 -21.56
C ARG A 20 4.66 -6.52 -22.93
N GLY A 21 4.97 -7.31 -23.97
CA GLY A 21 5.30 -6.74 -25.28
C GLY A 21 6.56 -5.86 -25.18
N GLY A 22 6.47 -4.64 -25.68
CA GLY A 22 7.55 -3.63 -25.56
C GLY A 22 7.49 -2.77 -24.30
N ASP A 23 6.45 -2.91 -23.48
CA ASP A 23 6.22 -2.08 -22.29
C ASP A 23 6.78 -2.74 -21.03
N SER A 24 7.15 -1.93 -20.05
CA SER A 24 7.56 -2.37 -18.73
C SER A 24 7.04 -1.42 -17.66
N ILE A 25 6.79 -1.96 -16.48
CA ILE A 25 6.50 -1.23 -15.25
C ILE A 25 7.40 -1.79 -14.14
N SER A 26 7.63 -1.01 -13.11
CA SER A 26 8.34 -1.47 -11.91
C SER A 26 7.36 -1.83 -10.80
N LEU A 27 7.69 -2.88 -10.05
CA LEU A 27 7.00 -3.28 -8.83
C LEU A 27 8.00 -3.33 -7.69
N THR A 28 7.87 -2.42 -6.75
CA THR A 28 8.72 -2.30 -5.57
C THR A 28 7.99 -2.84 -4.35
N GLY A 29 8.65 -3.68 -3.56
CA GLY A 29 8.15 -4.09 -2.25
C GLY A 29 9.00 -3.46 -1.16
N LEU A 30 8.35 -2.79 -0.21
CA LEU A 30 9.01 -2.23 0.97
C LEU A 30 8.80 -3.12 2.18
N SER A 31 9.88 -3.35 2.91
CA SER A 31 9.86 -4.11 4.15
C SER A 31 9.08 -3.36 5.23
N PHE A 32 8.40 -4.12 6.07
CA PHE A 32 7.68 -3.57 7.21
C PHE A 32 8.60 -3.56 8.45
N ASP A 33 8.85 -2.37 8.99
CA ASP A 33 9.47 -2.22 10.30
C ASP A 33 8.41 -2.35 11.40
N PRO A 34 8.47 -3.38 12.26
CA PRO A 34 7.53 -3.56 13.36
C PRO A 34 7.51 -2.39 14.36
N ALA A 35 8.56 -1.58 14.45
CA ALA A 35 8.59 -0.40 15.30
C ALA A 35 7.58 0.66 14.85
N LEU A 36 7.26 0.71 13.56
CA LEU A 36 6.34 1.66 12.96
C LEU A 36 4.85 1.30 13.15
N ARG A 37 4.55 0.09 13.64
CA ARG A 37 3.17 -0.42 13.75
C ARG A 37 2.23 0.43 14.61
N HIS A 38 2.78 1.22 15.53
CA HIS A 38 2.01 2.08 16.44
C HIS A 38 1.88 3.52 15.93
N MET A 39 2.61 3.88 14.88
CA MET A 39 2.56 5.20 14.28
C MET A 39 1.34 5.28 13.36
N ARG A 40 0.50 6.29 13.56
CA ARG A 40 -0.82 6.37 12.93
C ARG A 40 -0.96 7.53 11.97
N HIS A 41 -0.09 8.53 12.09
CA HIS A 41 -0.09 9.72 11.26
C HIS A 41 1.22 9.84 10.50
N ASP A 42 1.14 10.24 9.24
CA ASP A 42 2.31 10.38 8.37
C ASP A 42 3.42 11.28 8.97
N PRO A 43 3.08 12.43 9.61
CA PRO A 43 4.10 13.30 10.21
C PRO A 43 4.87 12.68 11.38
N ASP A 44 4.32 11.64 11.99
CA ASP A 44 4.95 10.98 13.16
C ASP A 44 6.03 9.96 12.76
N LEU A 45 6.11 9.65 11.46
CA LEU A 45 7.06 8.66 10.95
C LEU A 45 8.47 9.24 10.86
N PRO A 46 9.49 8.51 11.31
CA PRO A 46 10.87 8.86 11.02
C PRO A 46 11.13 8.78 9.50
N PRO A 47 12.13 9.51 8.98
CA PRO A 47 12.54 9.37 7.60
C PRO A 47 12.90 7.92 7.26
N ALA A 48 12.28 7.37 6.21
CA ALA A 48 12.57 6.02 5.72
C ALA A 48 13.74 6.05 4.73
N ASP A 49 14.66 5.10 4.85
CA ASP A 49 15.67 4.89 3.80
C ASP A 49 15.06 4.10 2.65
N LEU A 50 14.65 4.81 1.62
CA LEU A 50 14.07 4.23 0.41
C LEU A 50 15.11 3.96 -0.69
N SER A 51 16.37 4.38 -0.48
CA SER A 51 17.42 4.37 -1.51
C SER A 51 17.74 2.98 -2.04
N GLY A 52 17.70 1.97 -1.16
CA GLY A 52 17.93 0.58 -1.54
C GLY A 52 16.85 0.02 -2.45
N ALA A 53 15.59 0.30 -2.12
CA ALA A 53 14.43 -0.23 -2.82
C ALA A 53 14.30 0.31 -4.25
N TYR A 54 14.63 1.59 -4.47
CA TYR A 54 14.45 2.29 -5.76
C TYR A 54 15.76 2.56 -6.51
N ARG A 55 16.89 2.00 -6.08
CA ARG A 55 18.24 2.33 -6.58
C ARG A 55 18.37 2.41 -8.10
N ASP A 56 17.74 1.50 -8.83
CA ASP A 56 17.87 1.37 -10.27
C ASP A 56 16.52 1.55 -10.99
N VAL A 57 15.57 2.23 -10.36
CA VAL A 57 14.25 2.48 -10.95
C VAL A 57 14.29 3.79 -11.73
N PRO A 58 14.10 3.77 -13.07
CA PRO A 58 14.04 4.98 -13.87
C PRO A 58 12.80 5.81 -13.51
N ASP A 59 12.95 7.13 -13.37
CA ASP A 59 11.87 8.08 -13.07
C ASP A 59 10.77 8.09 -14.13
N SER A 60 11.08 7.68 -15.36
CA SER A 60 10.13 7.61 -16.46
C SER A 60 9.26 6.35 -16.46
N LEU A 61 9.54 5.41 -15.57
CA LEU A 61 8.85 4.13 -15.55
C LEU A 61 7.72 4.15 -14.50
N TYR A 62 6.51 3.77 -14.93
CA TYR A 62 5.38 3.65 -14.01
C TYR A 62 5.73 2.70 -12.86
N ASN A 63 5.67 3.20 -11.64
CA ASN A 63 6.05 2.46 -10.45
C ASN A 63 4.83 2.07 -9.62
N ILE A 64 4.71 0.77 -9.33
CA ILE A 64 3.80 0.26 -8.30
C ILE A 64 4.62 -0.06 -7.06
N THR A 65 4.25 0.53 -5.94
CA THR A 65 4.86 0.24 -4.64
C THR A 65 3.90 -0.53 -3.75
N ALA A 66 4.33 -1.67 -3.23
CA ALA A 66 3.63 -2.44 -2.22
C ALA A 66 4.27 -2.18 -0.85
N VAL A 67 3.49 -1.65 0.09
CA VAL A 67 3.92 -1.34 1.45
C VAL A 67 2.87 -1.78 2.45
N HIS A 68 3.27 -2.22 3.65
CA HIS A 68 2.30 -2.66 4.64
C HIS A 68 1.51 -1.50 5.24
N ILE A 69 2.19 -0.43 5.66
CA ILE A 69 1.59 0.73 6.33
C ILE A 69 1.35 1.88 5.36
N PRO A 70 0.12 2.41 5.27
CA PRO A 70 -0.21 3.50 4.33
C PRO A 70 0.47 4.83 4.67
N GLN A 71 0.92 5.01 5.90
CA GLN A 71 1.56 6.25 6.37
C GLN A 71 2.87 6.57 5.64
N LEU A 72 3.56 5.56 5.10
CA LEU A 72 4.78 5.78 4.30
C LEU A 72 4.50 6.41 2.92
N TRP A 73 3.24 6.48 2.48
CA TRP A 73 2.91 6.98 1.16
C TRP A 73 3.43 8.39 0.88
N GLY A 74 3.36 9.30 1.86
CA GLY A 74 3.89 10.66 1.72
C GLY A 74 5.38 10.64 1.36
N GLN A 75 6.19 9.90 2.12
CA GLN A 75 7.64 9.80 1.88
C GLN A 75 7.96 9.11 0.55
N ILE A 76 7.18 8.11 0.13
CA ILE A 76 7.32 7.45 -1.17
C ILE A 76 7.03 8.46 -2.30
N ALA A 77 5.97 9.23 -2.17
CA ALA A 77 5.58 10.25 -3.14
C ALA A 77 6.62 11.38 -3.25
N ASP A 78 7.13 11.85 -2.12
CA ASP A 78 8.17 12.89 -2.04
C ASP A 78 9.49 12.42 -2.67
N ALA A 79 9.79 11.13 -2.58
CA ALA A 79 10.93 10.50 -3.24
C ALA A 79 10.74 10.32 -4.77
N GLY A 80 9.58 10.67 -5.32
CA GLY A 80 9.30 10.59 -6.75
C GLY A 80 8.71 9.26 -7.24
N TYR A 81 8.41 8.32 -6.35
CA TYR A 81 7.94 6.96 -6.68
C TYR A 81 6.49 6.72 -6.28
N GLY A 82 6.00 5.49 -6.50
CA GLY A 82 4.67 5.06 -6.10
C GLY A 82 3.56 5.75 -6.89
N ASP A 83 3.63 5.74 -8.24
CA ASP A 83 2.49 6.19 -9.06
C ASP A 83 1.20 5.50 -8.63
N LEU A 84 1.32 4.23 -8.24
CA LEU A 84 0.31 3.48 -7.50
C LEU A 84 0.95 2.84 -6.27
N THR A 85 0.52 3.22 -5.09
CA THR A 85 0.93 2.59 -3.83
C THR A 85 -0.19 1.69 -3.31
N LEU A 86 0.14 0.45 -3.01
CA LEU A 86 -0.76 -0.55 -2.46
C LEU A 86 -0.41 -0.79 -0.99
N ALA A 87 -1.37 -0.58 -0.10
CA ALA A 87 -1.18 -0.75 1.33
C ALA A 87 -2.31 -1.56 1.98
N GLY A 88 -2.10 -1.97 3.21
CA GLY A 88 -3.08 -2.69 4.03
C GLY A 88 -3.07 -2.17 5.47
N HIS A 89 -2.73 -3.04 6.41
CA HIS A 89 -2.51 -2.78 7.85
C HIS A 89 -3.74 -2.36 8.65
N VAL A 90 -4.47 -1.34 8.21
CA VAL A 90 -5.52 -0.67 9.01
C VAL A 90 -6.77 -1.53 9.15
N HIS A 91 -7.11 -2.32 8.11
CA HIS A 91 -8.30 -3.20 8.05
C HIS A 91 -9.62 -2.49 8.37
N SER A 92 -9.70 -1.15 8.24
CA SER A 92 -10.82 -0.34 8.77
C SER A 92 -11.12 -0.64 10.26
N MET A 93 -10.12 -1.08 11.05
CA MET A 93 -10.31 -1.65 12.39
C MET A 93 -11.41 -2.72 12.44
N GLN A 94 -11.62 -3.42 11.31
CA GLN A 94 -12.64 -4.47 11.11
C GLN A 94 -14.10 -3.99 11.27
N MET A 95 -14.32 -2.67 11.38
CA MET A 95 -15.63 -2.05 11.51
C MET A 95 -15.81 -0.93 10.49
N LYS A 96 -16.79 -1.06 9.60
CA LYS A 96 -17.09 -0.07 8.56
C LYS A 96 -18.60 0.03 8.33
N LEU A 97 -19.16 1.18 8.59
CA LEU A 97 -20.55 1.50 8.27
C LEU A 97 -20.59 2.35 6.98
N ARG A 98 -21.46 1.98 6.06
CA ARG A 98 -21.69 2.77 4.83
C ARG A 98 -23.06 3.40 4.91
N LEU A 99 -23.09 4.75 4.94
CA LEU A 99 -24.33 5.55 4.96
C LEU A 99 -24.20 6.69 3.95
N PHE A 100 -25.23 6.89 3.14
CA PHE A 100 -25.34 7.99 2.17
C PHE A 100 -24.09 8.10 1.25
N GLY A 101 -23.55 6.97 0.80
CA GLY A 101 -22.36 6.94 -0.06
C GLY A 101 -21.04 7.21 0.66
N ARG A 102 -21.04 7.43 1.98
CA ARG A 102 -19.84 7.64 2.80
C ARG A 102 -19.57 6.43 3.67
N ALA A 103 -18.30 6.15 3.88
CA ALA A 103 -17.83 5.11 4.79
C ALA A 103 -17.39 5.75 6.12
N PHE A 104 -17.77 5.11 7.22
CA PHE A 104 -17.41 5.48 8.59
C PHE A 104 -16.77 4.29 9.27
N SER A 105 -15.69 4.53 10.00
CA SER A 105 -14.96 3.52 10.75
C SER A 105 -14.30 4.18 11.97
N PRO A 106 -14.13 3.47 13.10
CA PRO A 106 -13.29 3.96 14.20
C PRO A 106 -11.86 4.28 13.75
N ALA A 107 -11.39 3.64 12.66
CA ALA A 107 -10.07 3.89 12.10
C ALA A 107 -9.86 5.37 11.71
N GLN A 108 -10.90 6.09 11.27
CA GLN A 108 -10.80 7.50 10.90
C GLN A 108 -10.43 8.44 12.06
N LEU A 109 -10.63 7.99 13.31
CA LEU A 109 -10.24 8.74 14.50
C LEU A 109 -8.72 8.61 14.79
N LEU A 110 -8.08 7.59 14.21
CA LEU A 110 -6.70 7.21 14.51
C LEU A 110 -5.77 7.34 13.30
N TYR A 111 -6.30 7.30 12.09
CA TYR A 111 -5.51 7.28 10.86
C TYR A 111 -6.00 8.35 9.90
N THR A 112 -5.09 9.12 9.33
CA THR A 112 -5.39 10.10 8.27
C THR A 112 -5.95 9.42 7.03
N ARG A 113 -5.33 8.29 6.65
CA ARG A 113 -5.77 7.43 5.54
C ARG A 113 -5.98 6.01 6.07
N TRP A 114 -7.16 5.44 5.87
CA TRP A 114 -7.52 4.19 6.55
C TRP A 114 -8.17 3.11 5.66
N SER A 115 -8.72 3.44 4.51
CA SER A 115 -9.34 2.48 3.58
C SER A 115 -9.66 3.08 2.23
N GLY A 116 -9.53 2.27 1.18
CA GLY A 116 -9.91 2.64 -0.18
C GLY A 116 -8.87 3.51 -0.89
N ARG A 117 -9.33 4.31 -1.85
CA ARG A 117 -8.49 5.06 -2.76
C ARG A 117 -8.31 6.51 -2.32
N TYR A 118 -7.09 7.00 -2.42
CA TYR A 118 -6.69 8.39 -2.22
C TYR A 118 -5.84 8.82 -3.42
N ASP A 119 -6.12 10.00 -3.97
CA ASP A 119 -5.40 10.58 -5.10
C ASP A 119 -4.87 11.96 -4.70
N GLU A 120 -3.56 12.14 -4.72
CA GLU A 120 -2.89 13.40 -4.39
C GLU A 120 -1.63 13.53 -5.26
N GLY A 121 -1.38 14.74 -5.78
CA GLY A 121 -0.16 15.03 -6.54
C GLY A 121 0.08 14.15 -7.78
N GLY A 122 -0.98 13.66 -8.42
CA GLY A 122 -0.88 12.74 -9.57
C GLY A 122 -0.56 11.29 -9.20
N ARG A 123 -0.52 10.95 -7.92
CA ARG A 123 -0.26 9.60 -7.40
C ARG A 123 -1.48 9.02 -6.71
N THR A 124 -1.58 7.71 -6.72
CA THR A 124 -2.69 6.97 -6.12
C THR A 124 -2.19 6.08 -4.98
N LEU A 125 -2.82 6.19 -3.81
CA LEU A 125 -2.74 5.19 -2.75
C LEU A 125 -4.02 4.37 -2.72
N TYR A 126 -3.89 3.06 -2.64
CA TYR A 126 -5.01 2.17 -2.37
C TYR A 126 -4.75 1.36 -1.10
N ILE A 127 -5.65 1.49 -0.12
CA ILE A 127 -5.59 0.77 1.16
C ILE A 127 -6.66 -0.33 1.13
N ASN A 128 -6.21 -1.59 1.10
CA ASN A 128 -7.06 -2.77 1.11
C ASN A 128 -7.45 -3.14 2.55
N ASP A 129 -8.72 -3.45 2.77
CA ASP A 129 -9.23 -3.84 4.10
C ASP A 129 -8.84 -5.28 4.50
N GLY A 130 -8.20 -6.03 3.60
CA GLY A 130 -7.73 -7.39 3.84
C GLY A 130 -8.83 -8.44 3.89
N THR A 131 -8.42 -9.71 3.94
CA THR A 131 -9.33 -10.87 3.91
C THR A 131 -9.50 -11.52 5.29
N GLY A 132 -8.54 -11.31 6.20
CA GLY A 132 -8.49 -11.91 7.53
C GLY A 132 -9.01 -11.01 8.65
N TYR A 133 -8.61 -11.32 9.87
CA TYR A 133 -8.88 -10.52 11.07
C TYR A 133 -7.60 -10.35 11.90
N VAL A 134 -7.59 -9.33 12.75
CA VAL A 134 -6.50 -9.05 13.71
C VAL A 134 -7.10 -8.93 15.10
N ALA A 135 -6.52 -9.61 16.07
CA ALA A 135 -6.87 -9.64 17.49
C ALA A 135 -8.29 -10.19 17.77
N PHE A 136 -9.32 -9.68 17.11
CA PHE A 136 -10.70 -10.07 17.34
C PHE A 136 -11.32 -10.70 16.08
N PRO A 137 -11.84 -11.94 16.13
CA PRO A 137 -12.31 -12.68 14.96
C PRO A 137 -13.70 -12.22 14.51
N MET A 138 -13.86 -10.93 14.24
CA MET A 138 -15.10 -10.33 13.78
C MET A 138 -14.83 -9.22 12.77
N ARG A 139 -15.69 -9.16 11.75
CA ARG A 139 -15.77 -8.02 10.83
C ARG A 139 -17.21 -7.51 10.79
N LEU A 140 -17.41 -6.24 11.09
CA LEU A 140 -18.72 -5.58 11.06
C LEU A 140 -18.76 -4.57 9.91
N GLY A 141 -19.36 -4.95 8.78
CA GLY A 141 -19.45 -4.11 7.58
C GLY A 141 -18.13 -3.84 6.85
N ALA A 142 -16.98 -4.18 7.44
CA ALA A 142 -15.68 -4.23 6.79
C ALA A 142 -15.48 -5.63 6.19
N TYR A 143 -16.15 -5.91 5.07
CA TYR A 143 -16.10 -7.22 4.43
C TYR A 143 -14.68 -7.58 3.97
N PRO A 144 -14.36 -8.90 3.89
CA PRO A 144 -13.13 -9.36 3.24
C PRO A 144 -13.02 -8.79 1.82
N GLU A 145 -11.84 -8.31 1.47
CA GLU A 145 -11.62 -7.60 0.21
C GLU A 145 -10.52 -8.25 -0.61
N ILE A 146 -10.83 -8.50 -1.89
CA ILE A 146 -9.86 -8.82 -2.94
C ILE A 146 -10.02 -7.76 -4.02
N THR A 147 -8.97 -6.99 -4.28
CA THR A 147 -8.99 -5.88 -5.24
C THR A 147 -8.37 -6.31 -6.56
N LEU A 148 -9.12 -6.19 -7.64
CA LEU A 148 -8.61 -6.34 -9.00
C LEU A 148 -8.23 -4.96 -9.56
N ILE A 149 -6.96 -4.79 -9.91
CA ILE A 149 -6.44 -3.56 -10.51
C ILE A 149 -6.09 -3.83 -11.96
N THR A 150 -6.66 -3.04 -12.86
CA THR A 150 -6.37 -3.11 -14.30
C THR A 150 -5.56 -1.88 -14.71
N LEU A 151 -4.33 -2.10 -15.16
CA LEU A 151 -3.50 -1.05 -15.74
C LEU A 151 -3.76 -0.98 -17.24
N ARG A 152 -3.86 0.23 -17.77
CA ARG A 152 -4.02 0.48 -19.20
C ARG A 152 -2.99 1.50 -19.64
N ARG A 153 -2.45 1.33 -20.83
CA ARG A 153 -1.63 2.36 -21.47
C ARG A 153 -2.52 3.55 -21.82
N CYS A 154 -2.08 4.74 -21.49
CA CYS A 154 -2.67 5.96 -22.04
C CYS A 154 -2.23 6.08 -23.51
N GLU A 155 -3.18 6.30 -24.42
CA GLU A 155 -2.94 6.61 -25.82
C GLU A 155 -2.50 8.06 -25.98
#